data_a48e2b0996bb9a7efd67eeb350e931f8
#
_entry.id   a48e2b0996bb9a7efd67eeb350e931f8
#
_cell.length_a   1.000
_cell.length_b   1.000
_cell.length_c   1.000
_cell.angle_alpha   90.00
_cell.angle_beta   90.00
_cell.angle_gamma   90.00
#
_symmetry.space_group_name_H-M   'P 1'
#
loop_
_entity.id
_entity.type
_entity.pdbx_description
1 polymer ?
#
loop_
_entity_poly.entity_id
_entity_poly.type
_entity_poly.pdbx_seq_one_letter_code
_entity_poly.pdbx_strand_id
1 'polypeptide(L)'
;MFFSLLELFRKLDLLDIKTLKKIIGIWSYFAQLDVAEKKGTYITDNGLFQTLSTAFLFHDISLELISKAMEMFTKKKSIFSIDFCYIEEDSQTCLDRVFNRDKEIRIKSLDRREAFVEIQKQQVIMEYIYELAKSAGLKILKVNSNTAGVDLKSYCDVT
;
A
#
# COMPACT_ATOMS: atom_id res chain seq x y z
N MET A 1 14.38 -9.91 5.69
CA MET A 1 13.12 -9.43 5.07
C MET A 1 13.21 -9.36 3.53
N PHE A 2 14.13 -8.62 2.91
CA PHE A 2 14.26 -8.56 1.44
C PHE A 2 14.38 -9.95 0.81
N PHE A 3 15.36 -10.76 1.25
CA PHE A 3 15.55 -12.12 0.75
C PHE A 3 14.35 -13.02 1.00
N SER A 4 13.64 -12.85 2.11
CA SER A 4 12.45 -13.64 2.43
C SER A 4 11.26 -13.28 1.52
N LEU A 5 11.06 -12.00 1.18
CA LEU A 5 10.08 -11.59 0.19
C LEU A 5 10.46 -12.10 -1.20
N LEU A 6 11.72 -11.93 -1.60
CA LEU A 6 12.22 -12.43 -2.86
C LEU A 6 12.02 -13.95 -2.99
N GLU A 7 12.32 -14.70 -1.94
CA GLU A 7 12.13 -16.16 -1.89
C GLU A 7 10.66 -16.54 -1.96
N LEU A 8 9.77 -15.79 -1.27
CA LEU A 8 8.34 -16.00 -1.32
C LEU A 8 7.80 -15.86 -2.75
N PHE A 9 8.13 -14.77 -3.44
CA PHE A 9 7.69 -14.55 -4.81
C PHE A 9 8.35 -15.55 -5.80
N ARG A 10 9.60 -15.94 -5.57
CA ARG A 10 10.27 -16.95 -6.38
C ARG A 10 9.62 -18.33 -6.26
N LYS A 11 9.26 -18.76 -5.05
CA LYS A 11 8.59 -20.04 -4.81
C LYS A 11 7.21 -20.13 -5.48
N LEU A 12 6.60 -19.01 -5.76
CA LEU A 12 5.29 -18.90 -6.38
C LEU A 12 5.36 -18.65 -7.89
N ASP A 13 6.56 -18.66 -8.46
CA ASP A 13 6.82 -18.35 -9.88
C ASP A 13 6.26 -16.97 -10.33
N LEU A 14 6.22 -16.03 -9.38
CA LEU A 14 5.68 -14.67 -9.58
C LEU A 14 6.78 -13.62 -9.75
N LEU A 15 8.03 -14.04 -9.91
CA LEU A 15 9.18 -13.14 -9.95
C LEU A 15 9.44 -12.66 -11.39
N ASP A 16 8.70 -11.65 -11.78
CA ASP A 16 8.99 -10.88 -13.00
C ASP A 16 9.72 -9.56 -12.69
N ILE A 17 10.15 -8.83 -13.73
CA ILE A 17 10.84 -7.56 -13.59
C ILE A 17 10.00 -6.51 -12.87
N LYS A 18 8.67 -6.51 -13.07
CA LYS A 18 7.75 -5.55 -12.43
C LYS A 18 7.65 -5.83 -10.94
N THR A 19 7.46 -7.09 -10.57
CA THR A 19 7.42 -7.55 -9.17
C THR A 19 8.74 -7.29 -8.47
N LEU A 20 9.88 -7.57 -9.13
CA LEU A 20 11.20 -7.29 -8.57
C LEU A 20 11.39 -5.80 -8.26
N LYS A 21 10.97 -4.90 -9.15
CA LYS A 21 11.00 -3.45 -8.90
C LYS A 21 10.16 -3.06 -7.68
N LYS A 22 8.99 -3.69 -7.47
CA LYS A 22 8.15 -3.45 -6.30
C LYS A 22 8.78 -3.95 -5.01
N ILE A 23 9.38 -5.14 -5.02
CA ILE A 23 10.12 -5.69 -3.88
C ILE A 23 11.29 -4.78 -3.49
N ILE A 24 12.04 -4.28 -4.47
CA ILE A 24 13.11 -3.30 -4.25
C ILE A 24 12.56 -2.00 -3.66
N GLY A 25 11.41 -1.50 -4.16
CA GLY A 25 10.73 -0.33 -3.60
C GLY A 25 10.34 -0.51 -2.14
N ILE A 26 9.77 -1.67 -1.80
CA ILE A 26 9.44 -2.04 -0.40
C ILE A 26 10.69 -2.06 0.47
N TRP A 27 11.77 -2.67 -0.01
CA TRP A 27 13.03 -2.70 0.72
C TRP A 27 13.64 -1.31 0.92
N SER A 28 13.65 -0.48 -0.13
CA SER A 28 14.10 0.93 -0.06
C SER A 28 13.30 1.71 0.97
N TYR A 29 11.99 1.48 1.04
CA TYR A 29 11.13 2.11 2.04
C TYR A 29 11.60 1.79 3.47
N PHE A 30 11.84 0.52 3.78
CA PHE A 30 12.36 0.13 5.10
C PHE A 30 13.75 0.69 5.40
N ALA A 31 14.63 0.75 4.39
CA ALA A 31 15.94 1.39 4.57
C ALA A 31 15.82 2.89 4.87
N GLN A 32 14.86 3.58 4.24
CA GLN A 32 14.56 4.98 4.54
C GLN A 32 14.01 5.17 5.95
N LEU A 33 13.15 4.27 6.42
CA LEU A 33 12.62 4.30 7.78
C LEU A 33 13.71 4.17 8.84
N ASP A 34 14.62 3.23 8.67
CA ASP A 34 15.76 3.04 9.58
C ASP A 34 16.65 4.31 9.66
N VAL A 35 16.64 5.14 8.60
CA VAL A 35 17.33 6.45 8.58
C VAL A 35 16.45 7.55 9.17
N ALA A 36 15.15 7.51 8.92
CA ALA A 36 14.19 8.53 9.37
C ALA A 36 14.05 8.55 10.90
N GLU A 37 14.05 7.39 11.57
CA GLU A 37 14.08 7.30 13.04
C GLU A 37 15.19 8.15 13.68
N LYS A 38 16.26 8.44 12.93
CA LYS A 38 17.39 9.25 13.39
C LYS A 38 17.28 10.72 13.07
N LYS A 39 16.37 11.15 12.22
CA LYS A 39 16.35 12.50 11.62
C LYS A 39 15.05 13.29 11.79
N GLY A 40 14.00 12.72 12.35
CA GLY A 40 12.71 13.40 12.56
C GLY A 40 11.55 12.85 11.75
N THR A 41 10.46 13.60 11.63
CA THR A 41 9.21 13.16 10.99
C THR A 41 9.30 13.22 9.46
N TYR A 42 8.87 12.14 8.81
CA TYR A 42 8.78 12.04 7.35
C TYR A 42 7.34 11.75 6.93
N ILE A 43 6.88 12.46 5.91
CA ILE A 43 5.61 12.18 5.26
C ILE A 43 5.90 11.62 3.86
N THR A 44 5.30 10.47 3.54
CA THR A 44 5.40 9.86 2.21
C THR A 44 4.00 9.64 1.63
N ASP A 45 3.79 10.00 0.36
CA ASP A 45 2.55 9.80 -0.36
C ASP A 45 2.40 8.36 -0.92
N ASN A 46 3.51 7.69 -1.20
CA ASN A 46 3.53 6.32 -1.70
C ASN A 46 3.88 5.35 -0.57
N GLY A 47 2.88 5.02 0.23
CA GLY A 47 3.06 4.17 1.39
C GLY A 47 3.43 2.72 1.05
N LEU A 48 4.03 2.05 2.03
CA LEU A 48 4.38 0.63 2.00
C LEU A 48 3.22 -0.25 1.53
N PHE A 49 2.03 -0.02 2.07
CA PHE A 49 0.84 -0.83 1.78
C PHE A 49 0.33 -0.64 0.35
N GLN A 50 0.42 0.57 -0.20
CA GLN A 50 0.08 0.82 -1.59
C GLN A 50 1.06 0.12 -2.55
N THR A 51 2.35 0.13 -2.22
CA THR A 51 3.36 -0.59 -3.01
C THR A 51 3.13 -2.09 -2.96
N LEU A 52 2.79 -2.62 -1.79
CA LEU A 52 2.47 -4.02 -1.58
C LEU A 52 1.19 -4.42 -2.34
N SER A 53 0.11 -3.66 -2.20
CA SER A 53 -1.16 -3.94 -2.91
C SER A 53 -0.97 -3.94 -4.43
N THR A 54 -0.17 -3.02 -4.95
CA THR A 54 0.14 -2.96 -6.38
C THR A 54 0.94 -4.18 -6.85
N ALA A 55 1.86 -4.69 -6.03
CA ALA A 55 2.60 -5.93 -6.36
C ALA A 55 1.65 -7.12 -6.45
N PHE A 56 0.66 -7.20 -5.58
CA PHE A 56 -0.34 -8.27 -5.58
C PHE A 56 -1.36 -8.13 -6.70
N LEU A 57 -1.76 -6.93 -7.06
CA LEU A 57 -2.73 -6.68 -8.13
C LEU A 57 -2.30 -7.26 -9.48
N PHE A 58 -0.99 -7.30 -9.76
CA PHE A 58 -0.47 -7.81 -11.03
C PHE A 58 -0.52 -9.33 -11.20
N HIS A 59 -0.78 -10.09 -10.14
CA HIS A 59 -0.59 -11.53 -10.13
C HIS A 59 -1.80 -12.36 -9.67
N ASP A 60 -2.97 -11.78 -9.54
CA ASP A 60 -4.18 -12.48 -9.04
C ASP A 60 -3.91 -13.31 -7.75
N ILE A 61 -3.20 -12.70 -6.82
CA ILE A 61 -2.59 -13.35 -5.66
C ILE A 61 -3.63 -13.67 -4.58
N SER A 62 -3.50 -14.83 -3.96
CA SER A 62 -4.36 -15.24 -2.85
C SER A 62 -4.19 -14.36 -1.61
N LEU A 63 -5.29 -14.16 -0.87
CA LEU A 63 -5.29 -13.44 0.41
C LEU A 63 -4.31 -14.05 1.43
N GLU A 64 -4.09 -15.37 1.37
CA GLU A 64 -3.10 -16.06 2.21
C GLU A 64 -1.68 -15.52 2.01
N LEU A 65 -1.31 -15.21 0.77
CA LEU A 65 0.00 -14.65 0.47
C LEU A 65 0.16 -13.23 0.99
N ILE A 66 -0.90 -12.44 0.91
CA ILE A 66 -0.93 -11.09 1.50
C ILE A 66 -0.72 -11.20 3.02
N SER A 67 -1.39 -12.14 3.69
CA SER A 67 -1.20 -12.39 5.12
C SER A 67 0.25 -12.73 5.46
N LYS A 68 0.88 -13.64 4.70
CA LYS A 68 2.29 -14.01 4.90
C LYS A 68 3.24 -12.82 4.72
N ALA A 69 3.00 -11.98 3.71
CA ALA A 69 3.78 -10.76 3.51
C ALA A 69 3.62 -9.79 4.69
N MET A 70 2.38 -9.59 5.18
CA MET A 70 2.10 -8.73 6.33
C MET A 70 2.75 -9.25 7.61
N GLU A 71 2.73 -10.55 7.88
CA GLU A 71 3.46 -11.15 9.01
C GLU A 71 4.97 -10.87 8.94
N MET A 72 5.55 -10.86 7.73
CA MET A 72 6.97 -10.54 7.57
C MET A 72 7.26 -9.08 7.88
N PHE A 73 6.36 -8.16 7.53
CA PHE A 73 6.51 -6.73 7.83
C PHE A 73 6.36 -6.45 9.33
N THR A 74 5.38 -7.05 9.98
CA THR A 74 5.11 -6.86 11.41
C THR A 74 6.19 -7.44 12.33
N LYS A 75 7.09 -8.28 11.80
CA LYS A 75 8.31 -8.70 12.53
C LYS A 75 9.36 -7.60 12.62
N LYS A 76 9.27 -6.55 11.82
CA LYS A 76 10.16 -5.39 11.87
C LYS A 76 9.65 -4.39 12.91
N LYS A 77 10.39 -4.18 14.00
CA LYS A 77 9.99 -3.26 15.09
C LYS A 77 9.79 -1.82 14.60
N SER A 78 10.60 -1.36 13.63
CA SER A 78 10.50 -0.01 13.07
C SER A 78 9.16 0.30 12.40
N ILE A 79 8.37 -0.70 12.01
CA ILE A 79 7.05 -0.46 11.43
C ILE A 79 6.05 0.11 12.47
N PHE A 80 6.26 -0.18 13.77
CA PHE A 80 5.38 0.27 14.84
C PHE A 80 5.63 1.74 15.25
N SER A 81 6.72 2.35 14.76
CA SER A 81 6.99 3.79 14.94
C SER A 81 6.38 4.64 13.82
N ILE A 82 5.65 4.04 12.89
CA ILE A 82 5.05 4.72 11.75
C ILE A 82 3.56 4.88 11.99
N ASP A 83 3.06 6.08 11.74
CA ASP A 83 1.64 6.36 11.66
C ASP A 83 1.19 6.25 10.20
N PHE A 84 0.30 5.29 9.93
CA PHE A 84 -0.25 5.08 8.59
C PHE A 84 -1.56 5.84 8.44
N CYS A 85 -1.78 6.39 7.25
CA CYS A 85 -3.08 6.95 6.87
C CYS A 85 -3.62 6.18 5.67
N TYR A 86 -4.79 5.56 5.84
CA TYR A 86 -5.54 4.93 4.76
C TYR A 86 -6.69 5.84 4.34
N ILE A 87 -6.59 6.40 3.15
CA ILE A 87 -7.64 7.25 2.58
C ILE A 87 -8.61 6.37 1.81
N GLU A 88 -9.84 6.27 2.33
CA GLU A 88 -10.93 5.54 1.67
C GLU A 88 -11.64 6.45 0.66
N GLU A 89 -11.87 5.92 -0.52
CA GLU A 89 -12.60 6.59 -1.59
C GLU A 89 -13.47 5.56 -2.30
N ASP A 90 -14.62 5.97 -2.84
CA ASP A 90 -15.43 5.08 -3.68
C ASP A 90 -14.77 4.81 -5.04
N SER A 91 -15.08 3.63 -5.61
CA SER A 91 -14.47 3.18 -6.87
C SER A 91 -14.78 4.10 -8.05
N GLN A 92 -15.97 4.71 -8.08
CA GLN A 92 -16.37 5.57 -9.19
C GLN A 92 -15.59 6.88 -9.14
N THR A 93 -15.47 7.50 -7.97
CA THR A 93 -14.66 8.70 -7.77
C THR A 93 -13.19 8.44 -8.08
N CYS A 94 -12.65 7.27 -7.67
CA CYS A 94 -11.29 6.85 -8.04
C CYS A 94 -11.14 6.76 -9.56
N LEU A 95 -12.09 6.13 -10.26
CA LEU A 95 -12.09 5.99 -11.71
C LEU A 95 -12.07 7.37 -12.41
N ASP A 96 -12.97 8.26 -12.00
CA ASP A 96 -13.07 9.59 -12.60
C ASP A 96 -11.81 10.41 -12.38
N ARG A 97 -11.23 10.37 -11.18
CA ARG A 97 -9.93 11.01 -10.90
C ARG A 97 -8.78 10.44 -11.75
N VAL A 98 -8.76 9.13 -11.98
CA VAL A 98 -7.74 8.49 -12.82
C VAL A 98 -7.84 8.98 -14.25
N PHE A 99 -9.04 9.01 -14.83
CA PHE A 99 -9.23 9.43 -16.22
C PHE A 99 -9.08 10.95 -16.42
N ASN A 100 -9.33 11.75 -15.39
CA ASN A 100 -9.18 13.21 -15.44
C ASN A 100 -7.74 13.70 -15.17
N ARG A 101 -6.80 12.83 -14.77
CA ARG A 101 -5.39 13.22 -14.61
C ARG A 101 -4.71 13.32 -15.97
N ASP A 102 -3.85 14.32 -16.15
CA ASP A 102 -3.04 14.48 -17.37
C ASP A 102 -1.93 13.41 -17.50
N LYS A 103 -1.58 12.76 -16.36
CA LYS A 103 -0.52 11.75 -16.33
C LYS A 103 -0.97 10.44 -16.94
N GLU A 104 -0.18 9.91 -17.87
CA GLU A 104 -0.33 8.55 -18.39
C GLU A 104 -0.04 7.52 -17.30
N ILE A 105 -1.03 6.67 -17.03
CA ILE A 105 -0.91 5.54 -16.11
C ILE A 105 -1.56 4.30 -16.73
N ARG A 106 -1.10 3.11 -16.33
CA ARG A 106 -1.57 1.83 -16.89
C ARG A 106 -3.09 1.70 -16.97
N ILE A 107 -3.82 2.11 -15.93
CA ILE A 107 -5.29 1.99 -15.87
C ILE A 107 -5.96 2.78 -16.99
N LYS A 108 -5.39 3.88 -17.46
CA LYS A 108 -5.93 4.67 -18.57
C LYS A 108 -5.87 3.96 -19.93
N SER A 109 -5.01 2.96 -20.09
CA SER A 109 -4.95 2.15 -21.32
C SER A 109 -6.03 1.07 -21.39
N LEU A 110 -6.76 0.86 -20.30
CA LEU A 110 -7.91 -0.05 -20.22
C LEU A 110 -9.18 0.69 -20.63
N ASP A 111 -10.20 -0.06 -21.06
CA ASP A 111 -11.54 0.54 -21.13
C ASP A 111 -12.06 0.89 -19.72
N ARG A 112 -13.09 1.76 -19.66
CA ARG A 112 -13.61 2.25 -18.36
C ARG A 112 -14.15 1.12 -17.48
N ARG A 113 -14.71 0.07 -18.05
CA ARG A 113 -15.26 -1.06 -17.30
C ARG A 113 -14.15 -1.94 -16.72
N GLU A 114 -13.14 -2.23 -17.51
CA GLU A 114 -11.96 -2.98 -17.07
C GLU A 114 -11.21 -2.18 -15.99
N ALA A 115 -11.02 -0.87 -16.21
CA ALA A 115 -10.41 0.03 -15.25
C ALA A 115 -11.17 0.06 -13.90
N PHE A 116 -12.50 0.08 -13.94
CA PHE A 116 -13.34 0.04 -12.75
C PHE A 116 -13.15 -1.27 -11.96
N VAL A 117 -13.13 -2.41 -12.64
CA VAL A 117 -12.90 -3.72 -12.02
C VAL A 117 -11.51 -3.79 -11.38
N GLU A 118 -10.48 -3.24 -12.04
CA GLU A 118 -9.14 -3.17 -11.47
C GLU A 118 -9.07 -2.30 -10.21
N ILE A 119 -9.75 -1.16 -10.21
CA ILE A 119 -9.84 -0.28 -9.04
C ILE A 119 -10.53 -1.00 -7.88
N GLN A 120 -11.64 -1.69 -8.15
CA GLN A 120 -12.34 -2.46 -7.13
C GLN A 120 -11.45 -3.58 -6.54
N LYS A 121 -10.73 -4.31 -7.38
CA LYS A 121 -9.77 -5.34 -6.91
C LYS A 121 -8.71 -4.73 -6.00
N GLN A 122 -8.16 -3.59 -6.37
CA GLN A 122 -7.16 -2.89 -5.56
C GLN A 122 -7.73 -2.44 -4.21
N GLN A 123 -8.95 -1.96 -4.17
CA GLN A 123 -9.62 -1.55 -2.94
C GLN A 123 -9.83 -2.74 -1.99
N VAL A 124 -10.27 -3.89 -2.51
CA VAL A 124 -10.42 -5.12 -1.72
C VAL A 124 -9.08 -5.54 -1.10
N ILE A 125 -8.00 -5.51 -1.88
CA ILE A 125 -6.66 -5.83 -1.38
C ILE A 125 -6.22 -4.83 -0.31
N MET A 126 -6.43 -3.54 -0.53
CA MET A 126 -6.07 -2.50 0.44
C MET A 126 -6.85 -2.61 1.74
N GLU A 127 -8.16 -2.88 1.67
CA GLU A 127 -8.98 -3.10 2.86
C GLU A 127 -8.51 -4.32 3.65
N TYR A 128 -8.17 -5.40 2.97
CA TYR A 128 -7.62 -6.59 3.62
C TYR A 128 -6.27 -6.31 4.30
N ILE A 129 -5.38 -5.55 3.64
CA ILE A 129 -4.10 -5.11 4.24
C ILE A 129 -4.36 -4.23 5.46
N TYR A 130 -5.33 -3.32 5.38
CA TYR A 130 -5.74 -2.46 6.49
C TYR A 130 -6.16 -3.29 7.72
N GLU A 131 -7.04 -4.27 7.53
CA GLU A 131 -7.51 -5.13 8.63
C GLU A 131 -6.37 -5.97 9.24
N LEU A 132 -5.47 -6.49 8.41
CA LEU A 132 -4.28 -7.21 8.90
C LEU A 132 -3.35 -6.28 9.69
N ALA A 133 -3.11 -5.06 9.20
CA ALA A 133 -2.26 -4.06 9.87
C ALA A 133 -2.83 -3.67 11.23
N LYS A 134 -4.14 -3.40 11.27
CA LYS A 134 -4.88 -3.09 12.50
C LYS A 134 -4.83 -4.24 13.51
N SER A 135 -5.06 -5.46 13.05
CA SER A 135 -4.99 -6.67 13.88
C SER A 135 -3.59 -6.92 14.44
N ALA A 136 -2.55 -6.52 13.72
CA ALA A 136 -1.17 -6.60 14.16
C ALA A 136 -0.78 -5.47 15.14
N GLY A 137 -1.66 -4.52 15.44
CA GLY A 137 -1.41 -3.41 16.35
C GLY A 137 -0.66 -2.24 15.75
N LEU A 138 -0.64 -2.11 14.41
CA LEU A 138 -0.06 -0.94 13.75
C LEU A 138 -0.97 0.28 13.95
N LYS A 139 -0.34 1.45 14.09
CA LYS A 139 -1.07 2.73 14.13
C LYS A 139 -1.54 3.07 12.73
N ILE A 140 -2.83 2.96 12.49
CA ILE A 140 -3.42 3.23 11.19
C ILE A 140 -4.72 4.03 11.32
N LEU A 141 -4.73 5.21 10.75
CA LEU A 141 -5.90 6.08 10.66
C LEU A 141 -6.62 5.80 9.34
N LYS A 142 -7.91 5.47 9.40
CA LYS A 142 -8.76 5.37 8.22
C LYS A 142 -9.59 6.65 8.11
N VAL A 143 -9.47 7.35 7.00
CA VAL A 143 -10.18 8.60 6.73
C VAL A 143 -10.92 8.53 5.40
N ASN A 144 -12.09 9.15 5.34
CA ASN A 144 -12.80 9.33 4.08
C ASN A 144 -12.17 10.49 3.29
N SER A 145 -12.03 10.36 1.99
CA SER A 145 -11.40 11.37 1.15
C SER A 145 -12.11 12.74 1.21
N ASN A 146 -13.42 12.76 1.44
CA ASN A 146 -14.20 13.99 1.55
C ASN A 146 -13.94 14.75 2.86
N THR A 147 -13.48 14.05 3.91
CA THR A 147 -13.21 14.63 5.24
C THR A 147 -11.71 14.61 5.57
N ALA A 148 -10.87 14.04 4.71
CA ALA A 148 -9.45 13.77 4.99
C ALA A 148 -8.68 15.01 5.49
N GLY A 149 -8.96 16.20 4.95
CA GLY A 149 -8.31 17.43 5.38
C GLY A 149 -8.63 17.83 6.83
N VAL A 150 -9.84 17.55 7.29
CA VAL A 150 -10.28 17.82 8.67
C VAL A 150 -9.75 16.75 9.62
N ASP A 151 -9.87 15.48 9.21
CA ASP A 151 -9.46 14.33 10.04
C ASP A 151 -7.95 14.33 10.28
N LEU A 152 -7.14 14.59 9.24
CA LEU A 152 -5.68 14.67 9.37
C LEU A 152 -5.25 15.84 10.25
N LYS A 153 -5.92 16.98 10.14
CA LYS A 153 -5.60 18.14 10.99
C LYS A 153 -5.86 17.82 12.46
N SER A 154 -7.02 17.25 12.80
CA SER A 154 -7.36 16.87 14.18
C SER A 154 -6.39 15.81 14.73
N TYR A 155 -5.91 14.90 13.90
CA TYR A 155 -4.93 13.89 14.28
C TYR A 155 -3.56 14.50 14.60
N CYS A 156 -3.08 15.45 13.78
CA CYS A 156 -1.80 16.14 14.02
C CYS A 156 -1.82 17.07 15.22
N ASP A 157 -2.99 17.61 15.59
CA ASP A 157 -3.14 18.51 16.75
C ASP A 157 -3.10 17.75 18.10
N VAL A 158 -3.24 16.41 18.09
CA VAL A 158 -3.27 15.55 19.30
C VAL A 158 -1.92 14.83 19.53
N THR A 159 -1.07 14.76 18.52
CA THR A 159 0.25 14.09 18.60
C THR A 159 1.38 15.08 18.77
#